data_080d02fad57e4bd5dd7c5b4a030de862
#
_entry.id   080d02fad57e4bd5dd7c5b4a030de862
#
_cell.length_a   1.000
_cell.length_b   1.000
_cell.length_c   1.000
_cell.angle_alpha   90.00
_cell.angle_beta   90.00
_cell.angle_gamma   90.00
#
_symmetry.space_group_name_H-M   'P 1'
#
loop_
_entity.id
_entity.type
_entity.pdbx_description
1 polymer ?
#
loop_
_entity_poly.entity_id
_entity_poly.type
_entity_poly.pdbx_seq_one_letter_code
_entity_poly.pdbx_strand_id
1 'polypeptide(L)'
;RLHDEVHVTTVLVTHDQEEALEVADRIAVLNKGRIEQVGVPEDLYDRPANGFVMSFLGPVAKLNGQLVRPHDIRLGRGSSLALAQESGTAETLGITRATVQRVVHLGFEVRVDLVNAATGELFAAQVTRGDSEALGLRAGETVYARATRVPQLPETSLS
;
A
#
# COMPACT_ATOMS: atom_id res chain seq x y z
N ARG A 1 -28.37 13.36 -1.25
CA ARG A 1 -28.07 12.52 -2.40
C ARG A 1 -29.31 11.72 -2.83
N LEU A 2 -29.47 11.58 -4.12
CA LEU A 2 -30.66 10.91 -4.65
C LEU A 2 -30.87 9.51 -4.11
N HIS A 3 -29.80 8.75 -4.05
CA HIS A 3 -29.86 7.38 -3.55
C HIS A 3 -30.39 7.33 -2.12
N ASP A 4 -29.92 8.25 -1.28
CA ASP A 4 -30.32 8.29 0.13
C ASP A 4 -31.77 8.70 0.29
N GLU A 5 -32.24 9.58 -0.58
CA GLU A 5 -33.58 10.10 -0.47
C GLU A 5 -34.65 9.12 -0.92
N VAL A 6 -34.39 8.34 -1.93
CA VAL A 6 -35.42 7.46 -2.50
C VAL A 6 -35.26 6.00 -2.14
N HIS A 7 -34.21 5.65 -1.42
CA HIS A 7 -33.97 4.28 -0.97
C HIS A 7 -34.00 3.25 -2.10
N VAL A 8 -33.42 3.61 -3.24
CA VAL A 8 -33.37 2.73 -4.41
C VAL A 8 -32.05 1.98 -4.41
N THR A 9 -32.13 0.66 -4.66
CA THR A 9 -30.93 -0.15 -4.84
C THR A 9 -30.40 0.09 -6.24
N THR A 10 -29.16 0.52 -6.33
CA THR A 10 -28.50 0.80 -7.59
C THR A 10 -27.25 -0.04 -7.72
N VAL A 11 -27.07 -0.67 -8.88
CA VAL A 11 -25.88 -1.46 -9.17
C VAL A 11 -25.05 -0.74 -10.21
N LEU A 12 -23.80 -0.47 -9.87
CA LEU A 12 -22.85 0.18 -10.78
C LEU A 12 -21.75 -0.81 -11.12
N VAL A 13 -21.56 -1.07 -12.41
CA VAL A 13 -20.47 -1.91 -12.88
C VAL A 13 -19.38 -1.02 -13.43
N THR A 14 -18.18 -1.10 -12.87
CA THR A 14 -17.11 -0.21 -13.28
C THR A 14 -15.75 -0.89 -13.17
N HIS A 15 -14.82 -0.43 -13.98
CA HIS A 15 -13.40 -0.81 -13.87
C HIS A 15 -12.62 0.24 -13.10
N ASP A 16 -13.27 1.31 -12.69
CA ASP A 16 -12.65 2.41 -11.97
C ASP A 16 -12.83 2.19 -10.46
N GLN A 17 -11.76 1.73 -9.82
CA GLN A 17 -11.82 1.41 -8.39
C GLN A 17 -12.03 2.66 -7.53
N GLU A 18 -11.52 3.81 -7.97
CA GLU A 18 -11.72 5.05 -7.20
C GLU A 18 -13.19 5.44 -7.20
N GLU A 19 -13.83 5.33 -8.34
CA GLU A 19 -15.24 5.63 -8.44
C GLU A 19 -16.06 4.71 -7.53
N ALA A 20 -15.76 3.42 -7.56
CA ALA A 20 -16.47 2.45 -6.73
C ALA A 20 -16.28 2.76 -5.25
N LEU A 21 -15.05 3.07 -4.85
CA LEU A 21 -14.76 3.37 -3.45
C LEU A 21 -15.47 4.62 -2.95
N GLU A 22 -15.69 5.58 -3.85
CA GLU A 22 -16.32 6.83 -3.45
C GLU A 22 -17.83 6.76 -3.36
N VAL A 23 -18.48 6.04 -4.26
CA VAL A 23 -19.93 6.12 -4.40
C VAL A 23 -20.69 4.91 -3.90
N ALA A 24 -20.04 3.78 -3.77
CA ALA A 24 -20.76 2.54 -3.44
C ALA A 24 -20.90 2.35 -1.94
N ASP A 25 -22.05 1.82 -1.54
CA ASP A 25 -22.26 1.41 -0.16
C ASP A 25 -21.61 0.05 0.08
N ARG A 26 -21.63 -0.79 -0.94
CA ARG A 26 -20.98 -2.10 -0.90
C ARG A 26 -20.35 -2.37 -2.25
N ILE A 27 -19.25 -3.09 -2.22
CA ILE A 27 -18.50 -3.42 -3.42
C ILE A 27 -18.33 -4.93 -3.52
N ALA A 28 -18.49 -5.45 -4.73
CA ALA A 28 -18.15 -6.82 -5.05
C ALA A 28 -17.01 -6.79 -6.05
N VAL A 29 -15.90 -7.45 -5.72
CA VAL A 29 -14.76 -7.53 -6.62
C VAL A 29 -14.82 -8.86 -7.36
N LEU A 30 -14.80 -8.79 -8.69
CA LEU A 30 -14.93 -9.95 -9.55
C LEU A 30 -13.61 -10.24 -10.26
N ASN A 31 -13.31 -11.51 -10.40
CA ASN A 31 -12.14 -11.96 -11.13
C ASN A 31 -12.49 -13.25 -11.88
N LYS A 32 -12.40 -13.21 -13.19
CA LYS A 32 -12.71 -14.36 -14.05
C LYS A 32 -14.06 -14.96 -13.76
N GLY A 33 -15.06 -14.09 -13.60
CA GLY A 33 -16.45 -14.51 -13.36
C GLY A 33 -16.76 -14.96 -11.95
N ARG A 34 -15.82 -14.84 -11.03
CA ARG A 34 -16.03 -15.24 -9.64
C ARG A 34 -15.94 -14.04 -8.73
N ILE A 35 -16.71 -14.07 -7.67
CA ILE A 35 -16.67 -13.02 -6.67
C ILE A 35 -15.49 -13.31 -5.74
N GLU A 36 -14.55 -12.38 -5.68
CA GLU A 36 -13.40 -12.51 -4.80
C GLU A 36 -13.69 -12.00 -3.40
N GLN A 37 -14.47 -10.92 -3.32
CA GLN A 37 -14.83 -10.35 -2.03
C GLN A 37 -16.01 -9.40 -2.20
N VAL A 38 -16.86 -9.35 -1.18
CA VAL A 38 -17.98 -8.42 -1.12
C VAL A 38 -17.96 -7.75 0.24
N GLY A 39 -18.16 -6.44 0.29
CA GLY A 39 -18.22 -5.74 1.56
C GLY A 39 -18.28 -4.25 1.39
N VAL A 40 -18.22 -3.54 2.50
CA VAL A 40 -18.14 -2.08 2.46
C VAL A 40 -16.75 -1.67 2.01
N PRO A 41 -16.62 -0.51 1.35
CA PRO A 41 -15.32 -0.10 0.79
C PRO A 41 -14.17 -0.13 1.79
N GLU A 42 -14.41 0.32 3.00
CA GLU A 42 -13.38 0.36 4.02
C GLU A 42 -12.84 -1.02 4.34
N ASP A 43 -13.73 -2.02 4.45
CA ASP A 43 -13.32 -3.38 4.75
C ASP A 43 -12.50 -3.98 3.62
N LEU A 44 -12.88 -3.73 2.37
CA LEU A 44 -12.15 -4.26 1.24
C LEU A 44 -10.75 -3.67 1.16
N TYR A 45 -10.64 -2.39 1.46
CA TYR A 45 -9.35 -1.71 1.41
C TYR A 45 -8.45 -2.12 2.56
N ASP A 46 -8.99 -2.19 3.77
CA ASP A 46 -8.21 -2.49 4.97
C ASP A 46 -8.00 -3.98 5.20
N ARG A 47 -8.96 -4.79 4.79
CA ARG A 47 -8.91 -6.24 5.01
C ARG A 47 -9.22 -6.98 3.71
N PRO A 48 -8.37 -6.82 2.69
CA PRO A 48 -8.60 -7.53 1.43
C PRO A 48 -8.52 -9.03 1.62
N ALA A 49 -9.37 -9.75 0.92
CA ALA A 49 -9.43 -11.20 1.04
C ALA A 49 -8.18 -11.88 0.48
N ASN A 50 -7.55 -11.25 -0.50
CA ASN A 50 -6.35 -11.81 -1.13
C ASN A 50 -5.58 -10.72 -1.85
N GLY A 51 -4.45 -11.11 -2.44
CA GLY A 51 -3.60 -10.17 -3.15
C GLY A 51 -4.26 -9.54 -4.35
N PHE A 52 -5.14 -10.29 -5.03
CA PHE A 52 -5.86 -9.74 -6.18
C PHE A 52 -6.73 -8.56 -5.76
N VAL A 53 -7.52 -8.74 -4.71
CA VAL A 53 -8.40 -7.66 -4.22
C VAL A 53 -7.56 -6.46 -3.79
N MET A 54 -6.48 -6.72 -3.08
CA MET A 54 -5.60 -5.65 -2.62
C MET A 54 -5.04 -4.84 -3.78
N SER A 55 -4.53 -5.51 -4.81
CA SER A 55 -3.94 -4.82 -5.96
C SER A 55 -4.99 -4.16 -6.82
N PHE A 56 -6.19 -4.72 -6.89
CA PHE A 56 -7.28 -4.14 -7.68
C PHE A 56 -7.72 -2.80 -7.08
N LEU A 57 -7.73 -2.69 -5.76
CA LEU A 57 -8.24 -1.50 -5.09
C LEU A 57 -7.20 -0.40 -4.90
N GLY A 58 -5.97 -0.64 -5.28
CA GLY A 58 -4.96 0.40 -5.19
C GLY A 58 -3.56 -0.16 -5.35
N PRO A 59 -2.56 0.73 -5.38
CA PRO A 59 -1.17 0.31 -5.52
C PRO A 59 -0.73 -0.59 -4.37
N VAL A 60 0.15 -1.53 -4.67
CA VAL A 60 0.67 -2.48 -3.71
C VAL A 60 2.18 -2.50 -3.83
N ALA A 61 2.86 -2.58 -2.70
CA ALA A 61 4.29 -2.77 -2.65
C ALA A 61 4.57 -4.14 -2.02
N LYS A 62 5.65 -4.77 -2.45
CA LYS A 62 6.07 -6.03 -1.87
C LYS A 62 7.33 -5.80 -1.06
N LEU A 63 7.23 -5.98 0.24
CA LEU A 63 8.32 -5.72 1.15
C LEU A 63 8.54 -6.97 1.99
N ASN A 64 9.70 -7.59 1.83
CA ASN A 64 10.05 -8.83 2.53
C ASN A 64 9.01 -9.92 2.34
N GLY A 65 8.49 -10.05 1.11
CA GLY A 65 7.50 -11.07 0.80
C GLY A 65 6.08 -10.75 1.23
N GLN A 66 5.88 -9.60 1.86
CA GLN A 66 4.55 -9.18 2.31
C GLN A 66 4.01 -8.08 1.43
N LEU A 67 2.71 -8.11 1.18
CA LEU A 67 2.05 -7.07 0.40
C LEU A 67 1.61 -5.95 1.33
N VAL A 68 2.03 -4.73 1.02
CA VAL A 68 1.70 -3.56 1.85
C VAL A 68 1.32 -2.41 0.94
N ARG A 69 0.62 -1.43 1.52
CA ARG A 69 0.34 -0.20 0.78
C ARG A 69 1.57 0.69 0.77
N PRO A 70 1.89 1.34 -0.35
CA PRO A 70 3.07 2.21 -0.41
C PRO A 70 3.07 3.30 0.67
N HIS A 71 1.91 3.84 1.03
CA HIS A 71 1.83 4.89 2.04
C HIS A 71 1.99 4.35 3.46
N ASP A 72 2.00 3.05 3.63
CA ASP A 72 2.26 2.44 4.93
C ASP A 72 3.72 2.06 5.11
N ILE A 73 4.59 2.47 4.18
CA ILE A 73 6.01 2.24 4.29
C ILE A 73 6.69 3.50 4.80
N ARG A 74 7.42 3.37 5.90
CA ARG A 74 8.21 4.48 6.43
C ARG A 74 9.65 4.30 6.02
N LEU A 75 10.30 5.41 5.72
CA LEU A 75 11.70 5.42 5.33
C LEU A 75 12.51 6.15 6.38
N GLY A 76 13.70 5.65 6.65
CA GLY A 76 14.61 6.27 7.58
C GLY A 76 16.02 6.24 7.04
N ARG A 77 16.83 7.18 7.49
CA ARG A 77 18.23 7.28 7.10
C ARG A 77 19.15 6.84 8.22
N GLY A 78 20.35 6.51 7.83
CA GLY A 78 21.43 6.33 8.77
C GLY A 78 21.48 4.97 9.41
N SER A 79 20.42 4.49 9.97
CA SER A 79 20.44 3.17 10.56
C SER A 79 19.05 2.61 10.76
N SER A 80 18.95 1.30 10.71
CA SER A 80 17.72 0.62 11.01
C SER A 80 17.29 0.82 12.47
N LEU A 81 18.23 1.22 13.30
CA LEU A 81 17.97 1.44 14.70
C LEU A 81 16.97 2.57 14.95
N ALA A 82 17.04 3.61 14.13
CA ALA A 82 16.12 4.73 14.27
C ALA A 82 14.68 4.29 14.04
N LEU A 83 14.44 3.37 13.10
CA LEU A 83 13.11 2.85 12.85
C LEU A 83 12.71 1.83 13.92
N ALA A 84 13.65 1.07 14.43
CA ALA A 84 13.39 0.07 15.44
C ALA A 84 12.96 0.69 16.77
N GLN A 85 13.48 1.86 17.07
CA GLN A 85 13.16 2.53 18.33
C GLN A 85 11.68 2.90 18.44
N GLU A 86 11.02 3.03 17.32
CA GLU A 86 9.61 3.40 17.36
C GLU A 86 8.69 2.25 17.72
N SER A 87 9.12 1.00 17.49
CA SER A 87 8.19 -0.10 17.63
C SER A 87 8.82 -1.45 17.98
N GLY A 88 10.11 -1.51 18.23
CA GLY A 88 10.74 -2.77 18.59
C GLY A 88 12.04 -3.02 17.85
N THR A 89 12.39 -4.29 17.63
CA THR A 89 13.63 -4.65 16.97
C THR A 89 13.48 -4.66 15.45
N ALA A 90 14.59 -4.48 14.78
CA ALA A 90 14.61 -4.50 13.32
C ALA A 90 14.09 -5.82 12.74
N GLU A 91 14.45 -6.91 13.38
CA GLU A 91 14.03 -8.22 12.90
C GLU A 91 12.51 -8.43 13.04
N THR A 92 11.99 -8.02 14.17
CA THR A 92 10.56 -8.15 14.44
C THR A 92 9.73 -7.32 13.47
N LEU A 93 10.24 -6.16 13.08
CA LEU A 93 9.50 -5.22 12.25
C LEU A 93 9.77 -5.37 10.77
N GLY A 94 10.68 -6.28 10.39
CA GLY A 94 10.97 -6.47 8.99
C GLY A 94 11.58 -5.25 8.32
N ILE A 95 12.51 -4.60 9.01
CA ILE A 95 13.19 -3.44 8.43
C ILE A 95 14.10 -3.88 7.29
N THR A 96 13.98 -3.21 6.16
CA THR A 96 14.67 -3.57 4.93
C THR A 96 15.59 -2.44 4.50
N ARG A 97 16.83 -2.80 4.21
CA ARG A 97 17.75 -1.84 3.60
C ARG A 97 17.46 -1.76 2.10
N ALA A 98 17.37 -0.56 1.58
CA ALA A 98 17.01 -0.35 0.18
C ALA A 98 17.78 0.81 -0.40
N THR A 99 17.90 0.81 -1.72
CA THR A 99 18.55 1.90 -2.45
C THR A 99 17.51 2.70 -3.20
N VAL A 100 17.56 4.01 -3.07
CA VAL A 100 16.64 4.90 -3.77
C VAL A 100 17.00 4.93 -5.25
N GLN A 101 16.03 4.61 -6.11
CA GLN A 101 16.22 4.70 -7.55
C GLN A 101 15.74 6.03 -8.10
N ARG A 102 14.59 6.48 -7.62
CA ARG A 102 13.98 7.69 -8.16
C ARG A 102 13.03 8.29 -7.14
N VAL A 103 12.96 9.61 -7.15
CA VAL A 103 12.02 10.35 -6.29
C VAL A 103 11.11 11.13 -7.22
N VAL A 104 9.81 10.88 -7.15
CA VAL A 104 8.83 11.52 -8.03
C VAL A 104 7.85 12.34 -7.19
N HIS A 105 7.74 13.60 -7.51
CA HIS A 105 6.81 14.49 -6.81
C HIS A 105 5.45 14.44 -7.47
N LEU A 106 4.42 14.09 -6.70
CA LEU A 106 3.06 13.92 -7.18
C LEU A 106 2.10 14.81 -6.39
N GLY A 107 2.31 16.10 -6.50
CA GLY A 107 1.49 17.05 -5.74
C GLY A 107 1.85 17.04 -4.26
N PHE A 108 0.92 16.63 -3.42
CA PHE A 108 1.16 16.59 -1.98
C PHE A 108 2.04 15.44 -1.55
N GLU A 109 2.15 14.44 -2.40
CA GLU A 109 2.83 13.21 -2.05
C GLU A 109 4.06 13.02 -2.90
N VAL A 110 4.98 12.22 -2.37
CA VAL A 110 6.22 11.90 -3.07
C VAL A 110 6.30 10.39 -3.16
N ARG A 111 6.45 9.88 -4.38
CA ARG A 111 6.68 8.46 -4.58
C ARG A 111 8.18 8.22 -4.67
N VAL A 112 8.65 7.27 -3.89
CA VAL A 112 10.06 6.90 -3.89
C VAL A 112 10.17 5.48 -4.43
N ASP A 113 10.85 5.33 -5.55
CA ASP A 113 11.09 4.01 -6.13
C ASP A 113 12.38 3.48 -5.54
N LEU A 114 12.31 2.25 -5.02
CA LEU A 114 13.40 1.66 -4.25
C LEU A 114 13.73 0.25 -4.74
N VAL A 115 14.96 -0.15 -4.48
CA VAL A 115 15.40 -1.52 -4.73
C VAL A 115 15.80 -2.14 -3.40
N ASN A 116 15.21 -3.28 -3.10
CA ASN A 116 15.57 -4.04 -1.90
C ASN A 116 17.02 -4.50 -2.03
N ALA A 117 17.86 -4.11 -1.07
CA ALA A 117 19.29 -4.39 -1.14
C ALA A 117 19.59 -5.88 -1.04
N ALA A 118 18.71 -6.65 -0.39
CA ALA A 118 18.94 -8.08 -0.22
C ALA A 118 18.45 -8.92 -1.40
N THR A 119 17.32 -8.54 -2.02
CA THR A 119 16.67 -9.35 -3.04
C THR A 119 16.74 -8.76 -4.44
N GLY A 120 17.00 -7.47 -4.55
CA GLY A 120 16.96 -6.78 -5.84
C GLY A 120 15.56 -6.46 -6.33
N GLU A 121 14.56 -6.76 -5.54
CA GLU A 121 13.18 -6.46 -5.93
C GLU A 121 12.90 -4.97 -5.87
N LEU A 122 12.09 -4.52 -6.82
CA LEU A 122 11.66 -3.13 -6.86
C LEU A 122 10.39 -2.96 -6.04
N PHE A 123 10.32 -1.86 -5.31
CA PHE A 123 9.08 -1.50 -4.63
C PHE A 123 9.01 0.01 -4.51
N ALA A 124 7.82 0.53 -4.24
CA ALA A 124 7.61 1.96 -4.12
C ALA A 124 7.05 2.28 -2.74
N ALA A 125 7.54 3.38 -2.18
CA ALA A 125 6.98 3.95 -0.96
C ALA A 125 6.35 5.28 -1.31
N GLN A 126 5.32 5.66 -0.58
CA GLN A 126 4.64 6.93 -0.77
C GLN A 126 4.74 7.71 0.53
N VAL A 127 5.43 8.84 0.48
CA VAL A 127 5.68 9.63 1.67
C VAL A 127 5.19 11.05 1.47
N THR A 128 5.10 11.81 2.54
CA THR A 128 4.70 13.21 2.44
C THR A 128 5.88 14.04 1.92
N ARG A 129 5.57 15.23 1.41
CA ARG A 129 6.64 16.14 0.98
C ARG A 129 7.54 16.51 2.15
N GLY A 130 6.93 16.73 3.33
CA GLY A 130 7.72 17.05 4.51
C GLY A 130 8.69 15.96 4.89
N ASP A 131 8.23 14.72 4.86
CA ASP A 131 9.11 13.59 5.19
C ASP A 131 10.22 13.44 4.15
N SER A 132 9.88 13.62 2.87
CA SER A 132 10.87 13.52 1.81
C SER A 132 11.95 14.59 1.95
N GLU A 133 11.53 15.80 2.28
CA GLU A 133 12.47 16.91 2.46
C GLU A 133 13.34 16.72 3.69
N ALA A 134 12.75 16.24 4.78
CA ALA A 134 13.49 15.99 6.01
C ALA A 134 14.55 14.93 5.81
N LEU A 135 14.27 13.93 4.97
CA LEU A 135 15.22 12.86 4.68
C LEU A 135 16.23 13.26 3.62
N GLY A 136 15.90 14.23 2.78
CA GLY A 136 16.79 14.67 1.72
C GLY A 136 17.08 13.56 0.72
N LEU A 137 16.04 12.83 0.32
CA LEU A 137 16.21 11.65 -0.51
C LEU A 137 16.76 11.97 -1.89
N ARG A 138 17.72 11.17 -2.34
CA ARG A 138 18.32 11.28 -3.66
C ARG A 138 18.57 9.90 -4.23
N ALA A 139 18.51 9.81 -5.55
CA ALA A 139 18.81 8.55 -6.24
C ALA A 139 20.21 8.06 -5.89
N GLY A 140 20.33 6.77 -5.68
CA GLY A 140 21.58 6.13 -5.34
C GLY A 140 21.87 6.01 -3.86
N GLU A 141 21.07 6.65 -3.03
CA GLU A 141 21.30 6.61 -1.59
C GLU A 141 20.66 5.41 -0.93
N THR A 142 21.24 5.01 0.19
CA THR A 142 20.72 3.89 0.98
C THR A 142 19.81 4.41 2.06
N VAL A 143 18.65 3.78 2.19
CA VAL A 143 17.69 4.08 3.24
C VAL A 143 17.17 2.77 3.82
N TYR A 144 16.43 2.88 4.91
CA TYR A 144 15.80 1.73 5.56
C TYR A 144 14.31 1.89 5.48
N ALA A 145 13.61 0.81 5.11
CA ALA A 145 12.17 0.82 4.92
C ALA A 145 11.50 -0.12 5.90
N ARG A 146 10.37 0.30 6.42
CA ARG A 146 9.57 -0.49 7.35
C ARG A 146 8.09 -0.29 7.07
N ALA A 147 7.33 -1.39 7.08
CA ALA A 147 5.89 -1.30 6.96
C ALA A 147 5.30 -0.95 8.33
N THR A 148 4.43 0.05 8.36
CA THR A 148 3.75 0.42 9.59
C THR A 148 2.47 -0.38 9.76
N ARG A 149 1.99 -0.96 8.66
CA ARG A 149 0.76 -1.73 8.67
C ARG A 149 0.85 -2.78 7.56
N VAL A 150 0.59 -4.03 7.92
CA VAL A 150 0.58 -5.13 6.96
C VAL A 150 -0.80 -5.77 6.98
N PRO A 151 -1.55 -5.69 5.88
CA PRO A 151 -2.87 -6.34 5.84
C PRO A 151 -2.72 -7.84 6.04
N GLN A 152 -3.65 -8.40 6.80
CA GLN A 152 -3.68 -9.84 7.05
C GLN A 152 -4.38 -10.51 5.88
N LEU A 153 -3.63 -11.24 5.07
CA LEU A 153 -4.19 -11.97 3.95
C LEU A 153 -4.26 -13.45 4.27
N PRO A 154 -5.30 -14.15 3.77
CA PRO A 154 -5.33 -15.61 3.91
C PRO A 154 -4.12 -16.24 3.25
N GLU A 155 -3.69 -17.38 3.77
CA GLU A 155 -2.48 -18.03 3.30
C GLU A 155 -2.44 -18.29 1.81
N THR A 156 -3.56 -18.69 1.26
CA THR A 156 -3.61 -19.10 -0.14
C THR A 156 -3.59 -17.95 -1.11
N SER A 157 -3.58 -16.75 -0.64
CA SER A 157 -3.74 -15.57 -1.49
C SER A 157 -2.48 -15.14 -2.21
N LEU A 158 -1.36 -15.72 -1.92
CA LEU A 158 -0.08 -15.24 -2.41
C LEU A 158 0.45 -15.91 -3.65
N SER A 159 -0.32 -16.70 -4.28
CA SER A 159 0.10 -17.37 -5.49
C SER A 159 0.13 -16.45 -6.70
#